data_e1a54b1e99edb3913556fd94d06c2e24
#
_entry.id   e1a54b1e99edb3913556fd94d06c2e24
#
_cell.length_a   1.000
_cell.length_b   1.000
_cell.length_c   1.000
_cell.angle_alpha   90.00
_cell.angle_beta   90.00
_cell.angle_gamma   90.00
#
_symmetry.space_group_name_H-M   'P 1'
#
loop_
_entity.id
_entity.type
_entity.pdbx_description
1 polymer ?
#
loop_
_entity_poly.entity_id
_entity_poly.type
_entity_poly.pdbx_seq_one_letter_code
_entity_poly.pdbx_strand_id
1 'polypeptide(L)'
;AGLTLPALLRARAAGGPARARACIQLFMWGGPSQHETFDLKPDAPDGVRGAFRPIVTNVPGTRICEHLPRLAGMADRYAILRSVTHTGVNHGTSAYHMLTGHIHPTPGTLRHPTPDDQPSLACAAARFLRQPRDVPANVSLPSVLHDGDGGEVPGQGPGFLGGRFAPFLVNGDPTRPDFSIAALKLPGSVDPRRFRDRVGLYELLDRAAGQPGRWPGGAEMSRHYEQAFRLLQSPAAQRAFNLAAEPNRVRERYGRHHFGQSCLLARRLVEAGVPLVTVYWNAPHIDDLQHWDTHKNSFDRLQHHLLPHLDRGLTALLEDLSGRGLLDETLIVWKGEFGRTPKINKSAGRDHWGFCQSVLMAGAGVRGGQVYGSSDASAAYAAELPVSPDDLAATVFHCLGIRLDQQLTDAQGRPLPLCTGKPVLGLF
;
A
#
# COMPACT_ATOMS: atom_id res chain seq x y z
N ALA A 1 -13.12 35.01 23.54
CA ALA A 1 -12.87 35.17 22.10
C ALA A 1 -13.67 34.11 21.37
N GLY A 2 -14.75 34.50 20.66
CA GLY A 2 -15.61 33.57 19.90
C GLY A 2 -14.91 33.08 18.61
N LEU A 3 -15.07 31.80 18.31
CA LEU A 3 -14.67 31.22 17.03
C LEU A 3 -15.51 31.88 15.90
N THR A 4 -14.87 32.68 15.07
CA THR A 4 -15.54 33.25 13.90
C THR A 4 -15.64 32.20 12.79
N LEU A 5 -16.68 32.31 11.94
CA LEU A 5 -16.86 31.41 10.78
C LEU A 5 -15.59 31.30 9.91
N PRO A 6 -14.85 32.39 9.60
CA PRO A 6 -13.57 32.31 8.90
C PRO A 6 -12.48 31.56 9.68
N ALA A 7 -12.45 31.64 11.01
CA ALA A 7 -11.52 30.87 11.84
C ALA A 7 -11.90 29.39 11.86
N LEU A 8 -13.19 29.06 11.90
CA LEU A 8 -13.71 27.69 11.80
C LEU A 8 -13.44 27.08 10.41
N LEU A 9 -13.64 27.86 9.35
CA LEU A 9 -13.34 27.44 7.97
C LEU A 9 -11.83 27.28 7.75
N ARG A 10 -10.98 28.16 8.34
CA ARG A 10 -9.53 27.99 8.32
C ARG A 10 -9.07 26.80 9.15
N ALA A 11 -9.69 26.53 10.30
CA ALA A 11 -9.39 25.36 11.12
C ALA A 11 -9.85 24.04 10.43
N ARG A 12 -10.94 24.09 9.65
CA ARG A 12 -11.38 22.97 8.80
C ARG A 12 -10.49 22.80 7.56
N ALA A 13 -9.97 23.90 6.98
CA ALA A 13 -9.04 23.88 5.87
C ALA A 13 -7.59 23.58 6.30
N ALA A 14 -7.19 23.97 7.50
CA ALA A 14 -5.98 23.48 8.14
C ALA A 14 -6.27 22.05 8.60
N GLY A 15 -5.98 21.06 7.80
CA GLY A 15 -6.17 19.66 8.17
C GLY A 15 -5.89 19.47 9.67
N GLY A 16 -6.75 18.71 10.36
CA GLY A 16 -6.54 18.40 11.77
C GLY A 16 -5.12 17.86 11.99
N PRO A 17 -4.63 17.79 13.22
CA PRO A 17 -3.29 17.25 13.47
C PRO A 17 -3.16 15.88 12.82
N ALA A 18 -2.02 15.64 12.12
CA ALA A 18 -1.74 14.38 11.50
C ALA A 18 -1.98 13.23 12.49
N ARG A 19 -2.82 12.28 12.12
CA ARG A 19 -3.11 11.09 12.93
C ARG A 19 -2.07 10.00 12.69
N ALA A 20 -1.53 9.94 11.47
CA ALA A 20 -0.52 8.98 11.06
C ALA A 20 0.84 9.65 10.85
N ARG A 21 1.89 9.03 11.40
CA ARG A 21 3.29 9.29 11.04
C ARG A 21 3.77 8.36 9.93
N ALA A 22 3.10 7.22 9.77
CA ALA A 22 3.40 6.26 8.73
C ALA A 22 2.14 5.66 8.12
N CYS A 23 2.26 5.16 6.89
CA CYS A 23 1.24 4.40 6.20
C CYS A 23 1.84 3.13 5.59
N ILE A 24 1.22 1.98 5.88
CA ILE A 24 1.51 0.70 5.24
C ILE A 24 0.33 0.37 4.32
N GLN A 25 0.57 0.38 3.01
CA GLN A 25 -0.40 -0.09 2.03
C GLN A 25 -0.10 -1.55 1.71
N LEU A 26 -1.10 -2.42 1.87
CA LEU A 26 -1.05 -3.84 1.51
C LEU A 26 -1.91 -4.01 0.27
N PHE A 27 -1.27 -4.18 -0.88
CA PHE A 27 -1.94 -4.26 -2.17
C PHE A 27 -1.98 -5.71 -2.68
N MET A 28 -3.20 -6.23 -2.78
CA MET A 28 -3.49 -7.64 -3.12
C MET A 28 -3.70 -7.78 -4.62
N TRP A 29 -2.64 -7.97 -5.38
CA TRP A 29 -2.70 -8.09 -6.83
C TRP A 29 -3.56 -9.26 -7.29
N GLY A 30 -4.49 -8.96 -8.17
CA GLY A 30 -5.44 -9.92 -8.68
C GLY A 30 -6.86 -9.73 -8.16
N GLY A 31 -7.12 -8.80 -7.25
CA GLY A 31 -8.46 -8.44 -6.79
C GLY A 31 -9.11 -9.47 -5.86
N PRO A 32 -8.95 -9.33 -4.54
CA PRO A 32 -9.60 -10.20 -3.55
C PRO A 32 -11.12 -10.19 -3.67
N SER A 33 -11.72 -11.37 -3.68
CA SER A 33 -13.16 -11.49 -3.70
C SER A 33 -13.79 -11.04 -2.38
N GLN A 34 -14.69 -10.06 -2.44
CA GLN A 34 -15.49 -9.63 -1.31
C GLN A 34 -16.37 -10.76 -0.76
N HIS A 35 -16.86 -11.63 -1.66
CA HIS A 35 -17.72 -12.77 -1.31
C HIS A 35 -17.03 -13.83 -0.45
N GLU A 36 -15.75 -14.02 -0.60
CA GLU A 36 -14.95 -15.04 0.10
C GLU A 36 -14.07 -14.45 1.19
N THR A 37 -14.17 -13.14 1.48
CA THR A 37 -13.35 -12.47 2.51
C THR A 37 -14.21 -11.78 3.57
N PHE A 38 -14.72 -10.58 3.29
CA PHE A 38 -15.31 -9.71 4.30
C PHE A 38 -16.78 -9.37 4.08
N ASP A 39 -17.39 -9.82 2.98
CA ASP A 39 -18.80 -9.52 2.63
C ASP A 39 -19.53 -10.75 2.07
N LEU A 40 -19.50 -11.84 2.83
CA LEU A 40 -20.17 -13.08 2.48
C LEU A 40 -21.68 -12.87 2.44
N LYS A 41 -22.34 -13.48 1.46
CA LYS A 41 -23.81 -13.44 1.26
C LYS A 41 -24.38 -14.86 1.41
N PRO A 42 -24.54 -15.37 2.66
CA PRO A 42 -24.97 -16.75 2.88
C PRO A 42 -26.41 -17.01 2.38
N ASP A 43 -27.23 -15.97 2.30
CA ASP A 43 -28.62 -16.06 1.85
C ASP A 43 -28.80 -15.81 0.34
N ALA A 44 -27.68 -15.56 -0.38
CA ALA A 44 -27.71 -15.40 -1.84
C ALA A 44 -28.01 -16.73 -2.54
N PRO A 45 -28.62 -16.68 -3.75
CA PRO A 45 -28.89 -17.88 -4.53
C PRO A 45 -27.64 -18.71 -4.83
N ASP A 46 -27.81 -20.01 -5.08
CA ASP A 46 -26.76 -20.87 -5.59
C ASP A 46 -26.14 -20.28 -6.86
N GLY A 47 -24.81 -20.37 -6.96
CA GLY A 47 -24.02 -19.75 -8.05
C GLY A 47 -23.65 -18.29 -7.80
N VAL A 48 -24.20 -17.65 -6.75
CA VAL A 48 -23.73 -16.37 -6.19
C VAL A 48 -23.11 -16.61 -4.82
N ARG A 49 -23.82 -17.33 -3.95
CA ARG A 49 -23.28 -17.76 -2.66
C ARG A 49 -22.02 -18.61 -2.87
N GLY A 50 -20.91 -18.20 -2.24
CA GLY A 50 -19.66 -18.95 -2.24
C GLY A 50 -19.74 -20.23 -1.40
N ALA A 51 -18.70 -21.05 -1.47
CA ALA A 51 -18.61 -22.30 -0.69
C ALA A 51 -18.29 -22.06 0.80
N PHE A 52 -17.78 -20.89 1.16
CA PHE A 52 -17.34 -20.59 2.52
C PHE A 52 -18.46 -20.06 3.41
N ARG A 53 -18.33 -20.31 4.70
CA ARG A 53 -19.31 -19.89 5.71
C ARG A 53 -18.82 -18.64 6.43
N PRO A 54 -19.76 -17.74 6.81
CA PRO A 54 -19.41 -16.64 7.69
C PRO A 54 -19.27 -17.11 9.13
N ILE A 55 -18.17 -16.74 9.80
CA ILE A 55 -17.96 -16.91 11.24
C ILE A 55 -18.19 -15.59 11.99
N VAL A 56 -18.58 -15.70 13.26
CA VAL A 56 -18.68 -14.54 14.15
C VAL A 56 -17.30 -13.98 14.48
N THR A 57 -17.24 -12.67 14.63
CA THR A 57 -16.03 -11.98 15.10
C THR A 57 -16.15 -11.63 16.59
N ASN A 58 -15.09 -11.06 17.16
CA ASN A 58 -15.16 -10.48 18.52
C ASN A 58 -16.00 -9.18 18.58
N VAL A 59 -16.53 -8.71 17.44
CA VAL A 59 -17.47 -7.59 17.37
C VAL A 59 -18.87 -8.11 17.08
N PRO A 60 -19.84 -7.92 18.00
CA PRO A 60 -21.21 -8.40 17.80
C PRO A 60 -21.82 -7.91 16.48
N GLY A 61 -22.47 -8.81 15.76
CA GLY A 61 -23.11 -8.51 14.48
C GLY A 61 -22.19 -8.52 13.26
N THR A 62 -20.86 -8.50 13.46
CA THR A 62 -19.90 -8.57 12.36
C THR A 62 -19.48 -10.02 12.11
N ARG A 63 -19.53 -10.43 10.84
CA ARG A 63 -19.11 -11.76 10.38
C ARG A 63 -18.17 -11.60 9.21
N ILE A 64 -17.17 -12.51 9.12
CA ILE A 64 -16.20 -12.62 8.01
C ILE A 64 -16.01 -14.09 7.65
N CYS A 65 -15.20 -14.38 6.62
CA CYS A 65 -14.94 -15.73 6.15
C CYS A 65 -14.35 -16.66 7.23
N GLU A 66 -14.82 -17.91 7.28
CA GLU A 66 -14.33 -18.96 8.22
C GLU A 66 -12.84 -19.25 8.11
N HIS A 67 -12.21 -18.94 6.98
CA HIS A 67 -10.77 -19.09 6.76
C HIS A 67 -9.93 -17.90 7.24
N LEU A 68 -10.57 -16.94 7.95
CA LEU A 68 -9.93 -15.79 8.59
C LEU A 68 -10.14 -15.76 10.12
N PRO A 69 -9.92 -16.89 10.84
CA PRO A 69 -10.30 -16.98 12.26
C PRO A 69 -9.48 -16.06 13.18
N ARG A 70 -8.24 -15.75 12.85
CA ARG A 70 -7.40 -14.83 13.64
C ARG A 70 -7.86 -13.39 13.47
N LEU A 71 -8.15 -12.96 12.23
CA LEU A 71 -8.74 -11.65 11.96
C LEU A 71 -10.11 -11.52 12.59
N ALA A 72 -10.92 -12.59 12.61
CA ALA A 72 -12.21 -12.59 13.31
C ALA A 72 -12.06 -12.32 14.81
N GLY A 73 -10.99 -12.85 15.43
CA GLY A 73 -10.69 -12.63 16.86
C GLY A 73 -10.18 -11.22 17.19
N MET A 74 -9.95 -10.35 16.20
CA MET A 74 -9.46 -9.00 16.39
C MET A 74 -10.15 -7.95 15.51
N ALA A 75 -11.40 -8.21 15.14
CA ALA A 75 -12.18 -7.28 14.31
C ALA A 75 -12.39 -5.91 14.98
N ASP A 76 -12.29 -5.83 16.30
CA ASP A 76 -12.30 -4.59 17.09
C ASP A 76 -11.10 -3.66 16.79
N ARG A 77 -10.09 -4.11 16.04
CA ARG A 77 -8.88 -3.33 15.72
C ARG A 77 -8.83 -2.77 14.30
N TYR A 78 -9.79 -3.09 13.46
CA TYR A 78 -9.86 -2.59 12.11
C TYR A 78 -11.30 -2.27 11.69
N ALA A 79 -11.44 -1.42 10.68
CA ALA A 79 -12.70 -1.14 10.01
C ALA A 79 -12.77 -1.89 8.68
N ILE A 80 -13.96 -2.35 8.30
CA ILE A 80 -14.25 -2.97 7.00
C ILE A 80 -15.09 -1.99 6.19
N LEU A 81 -14.61 -1.57 5.02
CA LEU A 81 -15.38 -0.83 4.03
C LEU A 81 -15.94 -1.83 3.02
N ARG A 82 -17.26 -1.98 2.94
CA ARG A 82 -17.95 -2.94 2.04
C ARG A 82 -18.50 -2.29 0.77
N SER A 83 -18.33 -0.99 0.61
CA SER A 83 -18.93 -0.19 -0.45
C SER A 83 -17.90 0.47 -1.36
N VAL A 84 -16.68 -0.04 -1.41
CA VAL A 84 -15.67 0.51 -2.32
C VAL A 84 -16.01 0.13 -3.75
N THR A 85 -16.06 1.12 -4.64
CA THR A 85 -16.62 0.96 -5.99
C THR A 85 -15.93 1.83 -7.03
N HIS A 86 -15.75 1.28 -8.21
CA HIS A 86 -15.35 1.96 -9.44
C HIS A 86 -15.78 1.13 -10.66
N THR A 87 -15.61 1.65 -11.87
CA THR A 87 -16.08 0.99 -13.10
C THR A 87 -15.01 0.13 -13.80
N GLY A 88 -13.77 0.15 -13.31
CA GLY A 88 -12.66 -0.58 -13.94
C GLY A 88 -12.76 -2.08 -13.75
N VAL A 89 -12.49 -2.84 -14.81
CA VAL A 89 -12.45 -4.32 -14.82
C VAL A 89 -11.16 -4.85 -15.45
N ASN A 90 -10.22 -3.98 -15.77
CA ASN A 90 -8.89 -4.31 -16.27
C ASN A 90 -7.87 -4.10 -15.15
N HIS A 91 -6.95 -5.04 -14.95
CA HIS A 91 -5.96 -5.01 -13.88
C HIS A 91 -5.15 -3.72 -13.88
N GLY A 92 -4.50 -3.39 -14.99
CA GLY A 92 -3.58 -2.25 -15.06
C GLY A 92 -4.25 -0.92 -14.75
N THR A 93 -5.38 -0.62 -15.39
CA THR A 93 -6.10 0.67 -15.20
C THR A 93 -6.80 0.75 -13.84
N SER A 94 -7.28 -0.37 -13.31
CA SER A 94 -7.89 -0.42 -11.99
C SER A 94 -6.86 -0.29 -10.88
N ALA A 95 -5.71 -0.96 -11.02
CA ALA A 95 -4.59 -0.79 -10.10
C ALA A 95 -4.07 0.64 -10.10
N TYR A 96 -3.93 1.26 -11.29
CA TYR A 96 -3.59 2.67 -11.40
C TYR A 96 -4.53 3.54 -10.59
N HIS A 97 -5.85 3.39 -10.77
CA HIS A 97 -6.86 4.14 -10.04
C HIS A 97 -6.74 3.93 -8.52
N MET A 98 -6.63 2.69 -8.07
CA MET A 98 -6.49 2.35 -6.65
C MET A 98 -5.15 2.79 -6.04
N LEU A 99 -4.08 2.87 -6.83
CA LEU A 99 -2.75 3.25 -6.35
C LEU A 99 -2.51 4.76 -6.39
N THR A 100 -3.16 5.49 -7.30
CA THR A 100 -2.96 6.94 -7.49
C THR A 100 -4.11 7.79 -6.94
N GLY A 101 -5.33 7.25 -6.85
CA GLY A 101 -6.56 8.00 -6.60
C GLY A 101 -7.03 8.79 -7.83
N HIS A 102 -6.57 8.44 -9.03
CA HIS A 102 -6.93 9.09 -10.28
C HIS A 102 -7.26 8.05 -11.36
N ILE A 103 -8.29 8.32 -12.15
CA ILE A 103 -8.65 7.47 -13.29
C ILE A 103 -7.53 7.57 -14.34
N HIS A 104 -7.13 6.42 -14.88
CA HIS A 104 -6.16 6.40 -15.98
C HIS A 104 -6.74 7.10 -17.22
N PRO A 105 -5.99 8.00 -17.88
CA PRO A 105 -6.51 8.81 -19.01
C PRO A 105 -6.93 7.96 -20.22
N THR A 106 -6.45 6.74 -20.33
CA THR A 106 -6.85 5.76 -21.36
C THR A 106 -7.36 4.48 -20.71
N PRO A 107 -8.60 4.46 -20.22
CA PRO A 107 -9.18 3.28 -19.58
C PRO A 107 -9.28 2.11 -20.57
N GLY A 108 -9.07 0.89 -20.07
CA GLY A 108 -9.16 -0.34 -20.85
C GLY A 108 -7.93 -0.70 -21.69
N THR A 109 -6.87 0.10 -21.65
CA THR A 109 -5.60 -0.22 -22.32
C THR A 109 -4.54 -0.56 -21.28
N LEU A 110 -3.91 -1.72 -21.39
CA LEU A 110 -2.69 -2.03 -20.68
C LEU A 110 -1.58 -1.09 -21.20
N ARG A 111 -0.90 -0.42 -20.29
CA ARG A 111 0.21 0.47 -20.64
C ARG A 111 1.33 0.28 -19.62
N HIS A 112 2.54 0.41 -20.09
CA HIS A 112 3.70 0.56 -19.24
C HIS A 112 3.69 1.92 -18.55
N PRO A 113 4.30 2.06 -17.36
CA PRO A 113 4.44 3.34 -16.70
C PRO A 113 5.09 4.37 -17.63
N THR A 114 4.59 5.60 -17.55
CA THR A 114 5.11 6.73 -18.30
C THR A 114 5.50 7.87 -17.38
N PRO A 115 6.41 8.77 -17.79
CA PRO A 115 6.74 9.96 -17.01
C PRO A 115 5.57 10.92 -16.80
N ASP A 116 4.50 10.80 -17.59
CA ASP A 116 3.31 11.67 -17.51
C ASP A 116 2.22 11.07 -16.60
N ASP A 117 2.44 9.88 -16.07
CA ASP A 117 1.48 9.25 -15.16
C ASP A 117 1.32 10.05 -13.86
N GLN A 118 0.14 9.94 -13.26
CA GLN A 118 -0.06 10.40 -11.88
C GLN A 118 0.86 9.62 -10.93
N PRO A 119 1.44 10.28 -9.93
CA PRO A 119 2.23 9.60 -8.92
C PRO A 119 1.37 8.66 -8.08
N SER A 120 1.97 7.56 -7.60
CA SER A 120 1.32 6.74 -6.58
C SER A 120 1.01 7.58 -5.32
N LEU A 121 0.01 7.16 -4.54
CA LEU A 121 -0.33 7.80 -3.26
C LEU A 121 0.89 8.01 -2.36
N ALA A 122 1.77 7.01 -2.30
CA ALA A 122 2.99 7.08 -1.51
C ALA A 122 3.98 8.11 -2.09
N CYS A 123 4.17 8.16 -3.41
CA CYS A 123 5.04 9.15 -4.06
C CYS A 123 4.49 10.57 -3.90
N ALA A 124 3.18 10.74 -4.07
CA ALA A 124 2.50 12.03 -3.87
C ALA A 124 2.61 12.48 -2.40
N ALA A 125 2.37 11.59 -1.43
CA ALA A 125 2.52 11.90 -0.01
C ALA A 125 3.96 12.28 0.35
N ALA A 126 4.95 11.57 -0.20
CA ALA A 126 6.37 11.86 0.04
C ALA A 126 6.77 13.29 -0.35
N ARG A 127 6.05 13.94 -1.28
CA ARG A 127 6.27 15.34 -1.67
C ARG A 127 5.96 16.32 -0.54
N PHE A 128 5.02 16.00 0.35
CA PHE A 128 4.52 16.87 1.40
C PHE A 128 5.01 16.48 2.80
N LEU A 129 5.42 15.24 3.00
CA LEU A 129 5.93 14.79 4.28
C LEU A 129 7.39 15.22 4.48
N ARG A 130 7.77 15.38 5.76
CA ARG A 130 9.16 15.61 6.11
C ARG A 130 10.00 14.39 5.71
N GLN A 131 10.99 14.60 4.87
CA GLN A 131 11.87 13.55 4.43
C GLN A 131 12.78 13.07 5.58
N PRO A 132 12.79 11.75 5.91
CA PRO A 132 13.74 11.21 6.88
C PRO A 132 15.17 11.31 6.33
N ARG A 133 16.16 11.39 7.24
CA ARG A 133 17.58 11.54 6.82
C ARG A 133 18.25 10.19 6.59
N ASP A 134 17.97 9.23 7.45
CA ASP A 134 18.75 8.01 7.59
C ASP A 134 18.05 6.76 7.03
N VAL A 135 16.82 6.91 6.55
CA VAL A 135 16.03 5.85 5.92
C VAL A 135 15.30 6.41 4.68
N PRO A 136 14.86 5.58 3.74
CA PRO A 136 14.05 6.03 2.62
C PRO A 136 12.72 6.64 3.10
N ALA A 137 12.20 7.63 2.38
CA ALA A 137 10.89 8.20 2.67
C ALA A 137 9.74 7.32 2.17
N ASN A 138 9.98 6.50 1.16
CA ASN A 138 9.01 5.65 0.50
C ASN A 138 9.69 4.34 0.10
N VAL A 139 9.08 3.21 0.44
CA VAL A 139 9.61 1.87 0.14
C VAL A 139 8.51 1.03 -0.49
N SER A 140 8.82 0.38 -1.60
CA SER A 140 7.97 -0.65 -2.23
C SER A 140 8.65 -2.02 -2.17
N LEU A 141 7.89 -3.04 -1.79
CA LEU A 141 8.39 -4.39 -1.58
C LEU A 141 7.29 -5.46 -1.86
N PRO A 142 7.67 -6.74 -2.08
CA PRO A 142 9.02 -7.25 -2.31
C PRO A 142 9.47 -7.14 -3.76
N SER A 143 8.62 -6.66 -4.64
CA SER A 143 8.87 -6.41 -6.07
C SER A 143 7.83 -5.43 -6.62
N VAL A 144 8.04 -4.92 -7.83
CA VAL A 144 7.01 -4.19 -8.58
C VAL A 144 5.95 -5.15 -9.12
N LEU A 145 4.74 -4.64 -9.36
CA LEU A 145 3.68 -5.39 -10.03
C LEU A 145 3.96 -5.49 -11.53
N HIS A 146 3.77 -6.68 -12.06
CA HIS A 146 3.74 -6.93 -13.49
C HIS A 146 2.41 -7.56 -13.88
N ASP A 147 1.90 -7.24 -15.04
CA ASP A 147 0.71 -7.86 -15.58
C ASP A 147 1.06 -9.16 -16.33
N GLY A 148 0.03 -9.90 -16.77
CA GLY A 148 0.18 -11.20 -17.42
C GLY A 148 0.99 -11.18 -18.71
N ASP A 149 1.18 -10.03 -19.35
CA ASP A 149 2.07 -9.82 -20.50
C ASP A 149 3.53 -9.54 -20.10
N GLY A 150 3.84 -9.49 -18.80
CA GLY A 150 5.15 -9.19 -18.27
C GLY A 150 5.48 -7.69 -18.18
N GLY A 151 4.56 -6.82 -18.58
CA GLY A 151 4.71 -5.37 -18.47
C GLY A 151 4.54 -4.86 -17.03
N GLU A 152 5.31 -3.85 -16.64
CA GLU A 152 5.15 -3.19 -15.35
C GLU A 152 3.80 -2.45 -15.31
N VAL A 153 3.05 -2.66 -14.23
CA VAL A 153 1.74 -2.00 -14.02
C VAL A 153 1.94 -0.52 -13.72
N PRO A 154 1.23 0.40 -14.39
CA PRO A 154 1.33 1.83 -14.12
C PRO A 154 0.76 2.21 -12.74
N GLY A 155 1.13 3.39 -12.24
CA GLY A 155 0.64 3.93 -10.97
C GLY A 155 1.42 3.49 -9.74
N GLN A 156 2.52 2.73 -9.87
CA GLN A 156 3.39 2.32 -8.76
C GLN A 156 4.51 3.33 -8.46
N GLY A 157 4.85 4.12 -9.45
CA GLY A 157 6.01 5.01 -9.46
C GLY A 157 5.68 6.47 -9.15
N PRO A 158 6.67 7.34 -9.33
CA PRO A 158 6.56 8.77 -9.07
C PRO A 158 5.83 9.54 -10.16
N GLY A 159 5.61 8.94 -11.34
CA GLY A 159 5.03 9.63 -12.50
C GLY A 159 5.72 10.95 -12.78
N PHE A 160 4.94 12.00 -13.06
CA PHE A 160 5.46 13.33 -13.41
C PHE A 160 6.23 14.03 -12.26
N LEU A 161 6.19 13.53 -11.02
CA LEU A 161 7.00 14.09 -9.94
C LEU A 161 8.50 13.78 -10.07
N GLY A 162 8.87 12.83 -10.94
CA GLY A 162 10.25 12.46 -11.21
C GLY A 162 10.91 11.62 -10.12
N GLY A 163 12.13 11.16 -10.40
CA GLY A 163 12.88 10.19 -9.63
C GLY A 163 13.09 10.54 -8.15
N ARG A 164 13.07 11.82 -7.80
CA ARG A 164 13.23 12.29 -6.42
C ARG A 164 12.24 11.68 -5.44
N PHE A 165 11.03 11.39 -5.90
CA PHE A 165 9.95 10.84 -5.07
C PHE A 165 9.70 9.36 -5.35
N ALA A 166 10.54 8.74 -6.19
CA ALA A 166 10.47 7.32 -6.48
C ALA A 166 10.61 6.50 -5.19
N PRO A 167 9.91 5.36 -5.09
CA PRO A 167 10.09 4.47 -3.96
C PRO A 167 11.47 3.81 -4.01
N PHE A 168 12.06 3.56 -2.84
CA PHE A 168 13.16 2.62 -2.73
C PHE A 168 12.62 1.21 -2.97
N LEU A 169 13.02 0.61 -4.08
CA LEU A 169 12.53 -0.71 -4.47
C LEU A 169 13.33 -1.80 -3.76
N VAL A 170 12.61 -2.64 -3.03
CA VAL A 170 13.14 -3.86 -2.45
C VAL A 170 12.79 -4.99 -3.40
N ASN A 171 13.79 -5.47 -4.15
CA ASN A 171 13.62 -6.63 -5.00
C ASN A 171 14.29 -7.84 -4.35
N GLY A 172 13.52 -8.88 -4.09
CA GLY A 172 14.05 -10.13 -3.55
C GLY A 172 13.03 -10.89 -2.71
N ASP A 173 13.38 -12.12 -2.40
CA ASP A 173 12.57 -13.03 -1.61
C ASP A 173 12.84 -12.86 -0.10
N PRO A 174 11.94 -12.22 0.67
CA PRO A 174 12.12 -12.01 2.11
C PRO A 174 12.00 -13.30 2.93
N THR A 175 11.58 -14.42 2.32
CA THR A 175 11.51 -15.73 2.99
C THR A 175 12.88 -16.38 3.14
N ARG A 176 13.81 -16.05 2.25
CA ARG A 176 15.15 -16.64 2.23
C ARG A 176 15.95 -16.32 3.49
N PRO A 177 16.75 -17.26 3.98
CA PRO A 177 17.64 -17.03 5.13
C PRO A 177 18.71 -15.97 4.86
N ASP A 178 19.18 -15.88 3.61
CA ASP A 178 20.21 -14.97 3.14
C ASP A 178 19.66 -13.65 2.57
N PHE A 179 18.35 -13.40 2.77
CA PHE A 179 17.72 -12.16 2.29
C PHE A 179 18.49 -10.93 2.73
N SER A 180 18.83 -10.12 1.76
CA SER A 180 19.53 -8.85 1.98
C SER A 180 19.32 -7.93 0.80
N ILE A 181 19.41 -6.63 1.05
CA ILE A 181 19.24 -5.62 0.02
C ILE A 181 20.61 -5.31 -0.59
N ALA A 182 20.82 -5.76 -1.82
CA ALA A 182 22.08 -5.54 -2.53
C ALA A 182 22.43 -4.05 -2.65
N ALA A 183 21.44 -3.19 -2.88
CA ALA A 183 21.59 -1.74 -2.97
C ALA A 183 22.08 -1.08 -1.66
N LEU A 184 22.00 -1.75 -0.51
CA LEU A 184 22.52 -1.28 0.78
C LEU A 184 23.84 -1.92 1.19
N LYS A 185 24.45 -2.71 0.30
CA LYS A 185 25.76 -3.31 0.52
C LYS A 185 26.82 -2.62 -0.35
N LEU A 186 27.95 -2.31 0.26
CA LEU A 186 29.12 -1.90 -0.53
C LEU A 186 29.62 -3.12 -1.31
N PRO A 187 30.05 -2.92 -2.58
CA PRO A 187 30.77 -3.97 -3.31
C PRO A 187 31.95 -4.48 -2.48
N GLY A 188 32.22 -5.80 -2.50
CA GLY A 188 33.30 -6.39 -1.71
C GLY A 188 34.71 -5.81 -1.99
N SER A 189 34.89 -5.18 -3.15
CA SER A 189 36.12 -4.47 -3.52
C SER A 189 36.23 -3.05 -2.93
N VAL A 190 35.22 -2.56 -2.23
CA VAL A 190 35.16 -1.20 -1.68
C VAL A 190 34.98 -1.29 -0.17
N ASP A 191 36.07 -1.08 0.56
CA ASP A 191 36.00 -0.95 2.01
C ASP A 191 35.35 0.38 2.45
N PRO A 192 34.84 0.48 3.69
CA PRO A 192 34.14 1.67 4.17
C PRO A 192 35.00 2.96 4.14
N ARG A 193 36.34 2.87 4.27
CA ARG A 193 37.24 4.03 4.20
C ARG A 193 37.28 4.53 2.77
N ARG A 194 37.59 3.63 1.84
CA ARG A 194 37.63 3.94 0.40
C ARG A 194 36.29 4.53 -0.10
N PHE A 195 35.18 4.04 0.43
CA PHE A 195 33.86 4.59 0.11
C PHE A 195 33.71 6.03 0.60
N ARG A 196 34.09 6.32 1.87
CA ARG A 196 34.06 7.69 2.40
C ARG A 196 34.99 8.64 1.60
N ASP A 197 36.17 8.18 1.25
CA ASP A 197 37.13 8.98 0.45
C ASP A 197 36.52 9.32 -0.92
N ARG A 198 35.83 8.39 -1.56
CA ARG A 198 35.11 8.63 -2.82
C ARG A 198 33.98 9.61 -2.69
N VAL A 199 33.21 9.52 -1.61
CA VAL A 199 32.11 10.47 -1.31
C VAL A 199 32.69 11.86 -1.10
N GLY A 200 33.75 11.99 -0.29
CA GLY A 200 34.46 13.27 -0.07
C GLY A 200 35.00 13.87 -1.35
N LEU A 201 35.60 13.06 -2.22
CA LEU A 201 36.08 13.52 -3.55
C LEU A 201 34.89 13.98 -4.41
N TYR A 202 33.76 13.23 -4.44
CA TYR A 202 32.56 13.64 -5.17
C TYR A 202 32.07 15.00 -4.69
N GLU A 203 31.95 15.20 -3.38
CA GLU A 203 31.50 16.46 -2.78
C GLU A 203 32.44 17.64 -3.08
N LEU A 204 33.77 17.38 -3.18
CA LEU A 204 34.77 18.38 -3.57
C LEU A 204 34.61 18.76 -5.04
N LEU A 205 34.42 17.76 -5.91
CA LEU A 205 34.24 18.00 -7.35
C LEU A 205 32.92 18.72 -7.63
N ASP A 206 31.84 18.33 -6.95
CA ASP A 206 30.51 18.96 -7.09
C ASP A 206 30.56 20.44 -6.66
N ARG A 207 31.25 20.75 -5.57
CA ARG A 207 31.52 22.12 -5.14
C ARG A 207 32.41 22.90 -6.11
N ALA A 208 33.48 22.26 -6.62
CA ALA A 208 34.42 22.89 -7.54
C ALA A 208 33.81 23.15 -8.93
N ALA A 209 32.88 22.33 -9.36
CA ALA A 209 32.10 22.52 -10.59
C ALA A 209 31.20 23.77 -10.59
N GLY A 210 31.09 24.44 -9.44
CA GLY A 210 30.63 25.82 -9.30
C GLY A 210 29.19 26.08 -9.57
N GLN A 211 28.32 25.13 -9.51
CA GLN A 211 26.86 25.15 -9.37
C GLN A 211 26.23 23.85 -9.93
N PRO A 212 25.59 23.04 -9.09
CA PRO A 212 24.83 21.87 -9.55
C PRO A 212 23.70 22.19 -10.56
N GLY A 213 23.36 23.48 -10.73
CA GLY A 213 22.33 23.94 -11.66
C GLY A 213 22.81 24.27 -13.08
N ARG A 214 24.09 24.09 -13.39
CA ARG A 214 24.62 24.45 -14.73
C ARG A 214 24.21 23.48 -15.84
N TRP A 215 23.76 22.27 -15.46
CA TRP A 215 23.25 21.23 -16.37
C TRP A 215 21.78 20.96 -16.06
N PRO A 216 20.90 20.86 -17.04
CA PRO A 216 19.53 20.40 -16.80
C PRO A 216 19.56 19.09 -16.01
N GLY A 217 18.92 19.06 -14.82
CA GLY A 217 18.91 17.88 -13.93
C GLY A 217 20.13 17.70 -13.02
N GLY A 218 21.21 18.50 -13.13
CA GLY A 218 22.42 18.34 -12.32
C GLY A 218 22.19 18.45 -10.83
N ALA A 219 21.40 19.44 -10.38
CA ALA A 219 21.07 19.60 -8.97
C ALA A 219 20.18 18.45 -8.43
N GLU A 220 19.38 17.82 -9.28
CA GLU A 220 18.59 16.66 -8.92
C GLU A 220 19.47 15.42 -8.78
N MET A 221 20.38 15.22 -9.72
CA MET A 221 21.34 14.13 -9.69
C MET A 221 22.24 14.18 -8.45
N SER A 222 22.77 15.36 -8.09
CA SER A 222 23.58 15.53 -6.87
C SER A 222 22.80 15.14 -5.62
N ARG A 223 21.52 15.54 -5.51
CA ARG A 223 20.68 15.13 -4.40
C ARG A 223 20.43 13.62 -4.36
N HIS A 224 20.27 12.97 -5.51
CA HIS A 224 20.14 11.50 -5.57
C HIS A 224 21.40 10.80 -5.08
N TYR A 225 22.58 11.25 -5.50
CA TYR A 225 23.83 10.69 -5.00
C TYR A 225 24.00 10.90 -3.50
N GLU A 226 23.74 12.09 -2.99
CA GLU A 226 23.79 12.36 -1.55
C GLU A 226 22.83 11.46 -0.76
N GLN A 227 21.62 11.23 -1.25
CA GLN A 227 20.66 10.34 -0.61
C GLN A 227 21.15 8.89 -0.63
N ALA A 228 21.66 8.42 -1.78
CA ALA A 228 22.21 7.08 -1.90
C ALA A 228 23.43 6.87 -0.97
N PHE A 229 24.32 7.83 -0.90
CA PHE A 229 25.50 7.77 -0.02
C PHE A 229 25.08 7.75 1.46
N ARG A 230 24.11 8.56 1.84
CA ARG A 230 23.57 8.55 3.21
C ARG A 230 22.97 7.21 3.58
N LEU A 231 22.15 6.62 2.71
CA LEU A 231 21.53 5.32 2.95
C LEU A 231 22.56 4.19 3.07
N LEU A 232 23.59 4.18 2.20
CA LEU A 232 24.68 3.20 2.26
C LEU A 232 25.49 3.29 3.57
N GLN A 233 25.61 4.48 4.14
CA GLN A 233 26.31 4.72 5.41
C GLN A 233 25.40 4.63 6.64
N SER A 234 24.07 4.50 6.46
CA SER A 234 23.13 4.53 7.56
C SER A 234 23.04 3.18 8.29
N PRO A 235 23.49 3.08 9.55
CA PRO A 235 23.24 1.90 10.37
C PRO A 235 21.75 1.67 10.62
N ALA A 236 20.94 2.72 10.62
CA ALA A 236 19.49 2.63 10.80
C ALA A 236 18.85 1.93 9.61
N ALA A 237 19.19 2.33 8.36
CA ALA A 237 18.72 1.65 7.16
C ALA A 237 19.17 0.18 7.14
N GLN A 238 20.44 -0.08 7.37
CA GLN A 238 20.97 -1.45 7.38
C GLN A 238 20.25 -2.35 8.40
N ARG A 239 19.99 -1.85 9.61
CA ARG A 239 19.21 -2.59 10.62
C ARG A 239 17.77 -2.79 10.22
N ALA A 240 17.12 -1.78 9.66
CA ALA A 240 15.70 -1.86 9.26
C ALA A 240 15.46 -2.98 8.24
N PHE A 241 16.32 -3.10 7.24
CA PHE A 241 16.19 -4.11 6.19
C PHE A 241 16.73 -5.50 6.57
N ASN A 242 17.37 -5.66 7.71
CA ASN A 242 17.94 -6.94 8.15
C ASN A 242 16.90 -7.84 8.82
N LEU A 243 16.17 -8.63 8.05
CA LEU A 243 15.22 -9.62 8.58
C LEU A 243 15.86 -10.75 9.38
N ALA A 244 17.14 -11.07 9.11
CA ALA A 244 17.85 -12.12 9.85
C ALA A 244 18.07 -11.75 11.32
N ALA A 245 18.00 -10.47 11.68
CA ALA A 245 18.06 -10.01 13.07
C ALA A 245 16.78 -10.30 13.87
N GLU A 246 15.68 -10.67 13.22
CA GLU A 246 14.45 -11.02 13.92
C GLU A 246 14.51 -12.45 14.45
N PRO A 247 14.08 -12.66 15.71
CA PRO A 247 14.01 -14.00 16.30
C PRO A 247 13.11 -14.92 15.46
N ASN A 248 13.49 -16.19 15.36
CA ASN A 248 12.72 -17.19 14.60
C ASN A 248 11.23 -17.21 15.00
N ARG A 249 10.92 -17.14 16.31
CA ARG A 249 9.53 -17.08 16.80
C ARG A 249 8.72 -15.93 16.21
N VAL A 250 9.36 -14.77 15.97
CA VAL A 250 8.70 -13.61 15.36
C VAL A 250 8.47 -13.89 13.89
N ARG A 251 9.48 -14.35 13.17
CA ARG A 251 9.36 -14.71 11.76
C ARG A 251 8.29 -15.79 11.54
N GLU A 252 8.21 -16.78 12.44
CA GLU A 252 7.17 -17.81 12.41
C GLU A 252 5.78 -17.24 12.67
N ARG A 253 5.62 -16.30 13.60
CA ARG A 253 4.33 -15.66 13.89
C ARG A 253 3.74 -15.03 12.63
N TYR A 254 4.54 -14.30 11.82
CA TYR A 254 4.12 -13.72 10.55
C TYR A 254 3.88 -14.77 9.44
N GLY A 255 4.45 -15.95 9.55
CA GLY A 255 4.48 -16.99 8.53
C GLY A 255 5.69 -16.88 7.63
N ARG A 256 6.29 -18.04 7.27
CA ARG A 256 7.46 -18.16 6.38
C ARG A 256 7.05 -18.14 4.90
N HIS A 257 6.17 -17.22 4.54
CA HIS A 257 5.71 -16.99 3.18
C HIS A 257 5.91 -15.53 2.79
N HIS A 258 5.91 -15.24 1.50
CA HIS A 258 6.22 -13.92 0.95
C HIS A 258 5.46 -12.79 1.62
N PHE A 259 4.13 -12.89 1.70
CA PHE A 259 3.31 -11.85 2.30
C PHE A 259 3.64 -11.63 3.79
N GLY A 260 3.74 -12.70 4.57
CA GLY A 260 4.04 -12.59 6.00
C GLY A 260 5.40 -11.96 6.27
N GLN A 261 6.45 -12.39 5.54
CA GLN A 261 7.79 -11.82 5.71
C GLN A 261 7.86 -10.38 5.17
N SER A 262 7.08 -10.04 4.14
CA SER A 262 6.94 -8.67 3.65
C SER A 262 6.24 -7.77 4.68
N CYS A 263 5.19 -8.25 5.35
CA CYS A 263 4.55 -7.54 6.46
C CYS A 263 5.52 -7.32 7.63
N LEU A 264 6.34 -8.32 7.96
CA LEU A 264 7.38 -8.17 8.99
C LEU A 264 8.42 -7.11 8.60
N LEU A 265 8.84 -7.09 7.33
CA LEU A 265 9.76 -6.07 6.84
C LEU A 265 9.11 -4.68 6.88
N ALA A 266 7.84 -4.55 6.48
CA ALA A 266 7.09 -3.28 6.56
C ALA A 266 7.03 -2.75 8.00
N ARG A 267 6.75 -3.61 9.00
CA ARG A 267 6.78 -3.22 10.41
C ARG A 267 8.15 -2.69 10.83
N ARG A 268 9.24 -3.38 10.44
CA ARG A 268 10.62 -2.95 10.75
C ARG A 268 10.96 -1.60 10.14
N LEU A 269 10.52 -1.38 8.91
CA LEU A 269 10.74 -0.12 8.20
C LEU A 269 10.03 1.05 8.90
N VAL A 270 8.76 0.86 9.28
CA VAL A 270 8.00 1.87 10.02
C VAL A 270 8.62 2.13 11.40
N GLU A 271 9.03 1.08 12.13
CA GLU A 271 9.74 1.20 13.41
C GLU A 271 11.06 1.98 13.27
N ALA A 272 11.74 1.89 12.12
CA ALA A 272 12.93 2.65 11.81
C ALA A 272 12.65 4.09 11.32
N GLY A 273 11.38 4.48 11.18
CA GLY A 273 10.97 5.82 10.77
C GLY A 273 10.72 6.00 9.27
N VAL A 274 10.56 4.93 8.50
CA VAL A 274 10.07 5.00 7.11
C VAL A 274 8.59 5.37 7.11
N PRO A 275 8.19 6.53 6.57
CA PRO A 275 6.80 6.96 6.66
C PRO A 275 5.86 6.25 5.70
N LEU A 276 6.35 5.74 4.57
CA LEU A 276 5.51 5.18 3.52
C LEU A 276 6.05 3.83 3.07
N VAL A 277 5.25 2.78 3.23
CA VAL A 277 5.60 1.42 2.80
C VAL A 277 4.45 0.84 2.00
N THR A 278 4.73 0.38 0.79
CA THR A 278 3.77 -0.37 -0.03
C THR A 278 4.24 -1.81 -0.15
N VAL A 279 3.42 -2.73 0.33
CA VAL A 279 3.62 -4.17 0.20
C VAL A 279 2.73 -4.66 -0.93
N TYR A 280 3.33 -5.13 -2.01
CA TYR A 280 2.62 -5.79 -3.09
C TYR A 280 2.56 -7.29 -2.84
N TRP A 281 1.36 -7.83 -2.78
CA TRP A 281 1.20 -9.28 -2.83
C TRP A 281 1.22 -9.70 -4.29
N ASN A 282 2.41 -9.79 -4.81
CA ASN A 282 2.71 -10.35 -6.11
C ASN A 282 3.91 -11.27 -5.95
N ALA A 283 3.84 -12.44 -6.53
CA ALA A 283 4.92 -13.42 -6.53
C ALA A 283 5.22 -13.83 -7.98
N PRO A 284 5.94 -12.99 -8.74
CA PRO A 284 6.14 -13.18 -10.18
C PRO A 284 6.88 -14.47 -10.57
N HIS A 285 7.42 -15.21 -9.60
CA HIS A 285 8.20 -16.43 -9.84
C HIS A 285 7.73 -17.63 -9.00
N ILE A 286 6.60 -17.51 -8.31
CA ILE A 286 6.06 -18.55 -7.46
C ILE A 286 4.66 -18.84 -7.95
N ASP A 287 4.43 -20.07 -8.42
CA ASP A 287 3.16 -20.68 -8.80
C ASP A 287 1.96 -19.74 -9.01
N ASP A 288 1.17 -19.96 -10.05
CA ASP A 288 -0.15 -19.33 -10.31
C ASP A 288 -1.10 -19.33 -9.10
N LEU A 289 -0.76 -20.00 -8.02
CA LEU A 289 -1.54 -20.14 -6.80
C LEU A 289 -1.43 -18.95 -5.84
N GLN A 290 -0.49 -18.03 -6.05
CA GLN A 290 -0.13 -17.02 -5.06
C GLN A 290 -0.58 -15.59 -5.37
N HIS A 291 -1.41 -15.37 -6.37
CA HIS A 291 -2.06 -14.09 -6.62
C HIS A 291 -3.58 -14.21 -6.54
N TRP A 292 -4.25 -13.07 -6.31
CA TRP A 292 -5.70 -13.05 -6.05
C TRP A 292 -6.56 -13.11 -7.33
N ASP A 293 -5.94 -13.21 -8.49
CA ASP A 293 -6.65 -13.37 -9.76
C ASP A 293 -7.17 -14.80 -9.93
N THR A 294 -8.31 -15.08 -9.33
CA THR A 294 -8.86 -16.42 -9.12
C THR A 294 -10.00 -16.74 -10.08
N HIS A 295 -9.76 -16.67 -11.38
CA HIS A 295 -10.74 -17.05 -12.41
C HIS A 295 -11.06 -18.56 -12.43
N LYS A 296 -10.18 -19.38 -11.85
CA LYS A 296 -10.28 -20.85 -11.83
C LYS A 296 -9.95 -21.38 -10.45
N ASN A 297 -10.64 -22.45 -10.03
CA ASN A 297 -10.38 -23.13 -8.76
C ASN A 297 -10.24 -22.15 -7.58
N SER A 298 -11.10 -21.11 -7.56
CA SER A 298 -10.98 -20.00 -6.62
C SER A 298 -11.03 -20.47 -5.18
N PHE A 299 -11.98 -21.36 -4.87
CA PHE A 299 -12.21 -21.81 -3.49
C PHE A 299 -11.03 -22.60 -2.95
N ASP A 300 -10.45 -23.52 -3.73
CA ASP A 300 -9.26 -24.28 -3.33
C ASP A 300 -8.06 -23.35 -3.08
N ARG A 301 -7.79 -22.43 -4.01
CA ARG A 301 -6.70 -21.46 -3.90
C ARG A 301 -6.85 -20.54 -2.68
N LEU A 302 -8.07 -20.04 -2.46
CA LEU A 302 -8.38 -19.19 -1.31
C LEU A 302 -8.23 -19.95 0.00
N GLN A 303 -8.81 -21.16 0.11
CA GLN A 303 -8.84 -21.96 1.33
C GLN A 303 -7.44 -22.42 1.76
N HIS A 304 -6.62 -22.88 0.82
CA HIS A 304 -5.36 -23.52 1.16
C HIS A 304 -4.13 -22.62 1.06
N HIS A 305 -4.23 -21.47 0.37
CA HIS A 305 -3.07 -20.61 0.11
C HIS A 305 -3.31 -19.14 0.53
N LEU A 306 -4.30 -18.47 -0.06
CA LEU A 306 -4.41 -17.03 0.06
C LEU A 306 -4.95 -16.57 1.42
N LEU A 307 -6.08 -17.14 1.88
CA LEU A 307 -6.72 -16.74 3.14
C LEU A 307 -5.89 -17.12 4.38
N PRO A 308 -5.28 -18.32 4.50
CA PRO A 308 -4.41 -18.63 5.62
C PRO A 308 -3.18 -17.73 5.72
N HIS A 309 -2.59 -17.34 4.58
CA HIS A 309 -1.46 -16.43 4.55
C HIS A 309 -1.86 -15.00 4.91
N LEU A 310 -3.03 -14.54 4.42
CA LEU A 310 -3.61 -13.25 4.79
C LEU A 310 -3.88 -13.20 6.30
N ASP A 311 -4.63 -14.17 6.80
CA ASP A 311 -5.04 -14.25 8.21
C ASP A 311 -3.83 -14.19 9.14
N ARG A 312 -2.79 -14.96 8.82
CA ARG A 312 -1.57 -15.01 9.63
C ARG A 312 -0.74 -13.73 9.53
N GLY A 313 -0.47 -13.26 8.32
CA GLY A 313 0.43 -12.12 8.08
C GLY A 313 -0.15 -10.80 8.58
N LEU A 314 -1.42 -10.51 8.25
CA LEU A 314 -2.08 -9.27 8.64
C LEU A 314 -2.34 -9.23 10.16
N THR A 315 -2.80 -10.34 10.76
CA THR A 315 -2.97 -10.42 12.22
C THR A 315 -1.65 -10.16 12.94
N ALA A 316 -0.56 -10.81 12.51
CA ALA A 316 0.76 -10.61 13.12
C ALA A 316 1.23 -9.15 13.00
N LEU A 317 0.95 -8.48 11.87
CA LEU A 317 1.28 -7.08 11.66
C LEU A 317 0.52 -6.17 12.64
N LEU A 318 -0.80 -6.36 12.76
CA LEU A 318 -1.64 -5.58 13.68
C LEU A 318 -1.24 -5.77 15.14
N GLU A 319 -1.00 -7.02 15.56
CA GLU A 319 -0.56 -7.36 16.91
C GLU A 319 0.82 -6.75 17.24
N ASP A 320 1.77 -6.87 16.31
CA ASP A 320 3.15 -6.40 16.53
C ASP A 320 3.23 -4.87 16.59
N LEU A 321 2.53 -4.17 15.69
CA LEU A 321 2.42 -2.72 15.73
C LEU A 321 1.71 -2.24 17.01
N SER A 322 0.62 -2.89 17.40
CA SER A 322 -0.10 -2.58 18.65
C SER A 322 0.77 -2.82 19.88
N GLY A 323 1.44 -3.99 19.96
CA GLY A 323 2.31 -4.33 21.08
C GLY A 323 3.53 -3.42 21.22
N ARG A 324 3.92 -2.71 20.16
CA ARG A 324 5.01 -1.71 20.14
C ARG A 324 4.52 -0.28 20.31
N GLY A 325 3.21 -0.05 20.42
CA GLY A 325 2.63 1.29 20.46
C GLY A 325 2.74 2.08 19.14
N LEU A 326 2.95 1.39 18.02
CA LEU A 326 3.10 1.99 16.70
C LEU A 326 1.79 2.06 15.93
N LEU A 327 0.77 1.28 16.30
CA LEU A 327 -0.49 1.19 15.56
C LEU A 327 -1.25 2.53 15.56
N ASP A 328 -1.23 3.25 16.69
CA ASP A 328 -1.94 4.52 16.82
C ASP A 328 -1.39 5.63 15.90
N GLU A 329 -0.14 5.49 15.46
CA GLU A 329 0.55 6.42 14.57
C GLU A 329 0.81 5.83 13.16
N THR A 330 0.32 4.63 12.87
CA THR A 330 0.51 3.94 11.59
C THR A 330 -0.84 3.59 10.97
N LEU A 331 -1.14 4.17 9.81
CA LEU A 331 -2.29 3.77 9.02
C LEU A 331 -1.97 2.49 8.25
N ILE A 332 -2.82 1.48 8.35
CA ILE A 332 -2.77 0.26 7.54
C ILE A 332 -3.96 0.29 6.59
N VAL A 333 -3.70 0.05 5.31
CA VAL A 333 -4.73 -0.05 4.26
C VAL A 333 -4.52 -1.35 3.49
N TRP A 334 -5.43 -2.31 3.65
CA TRP A 334 -5.47 -3.53 2.85
C TRP A 334 -6.50 -3.37 1.74
N LYS A 335 -6.09 -3.54 0.49
CA LYS A 335 -6.93 -3.34 -0.72
C LYS A 335 -6.39 -4.14 -1.90
N GLY A 336 -7.23 -4.39 -2.89
CA GLY A 336 -6.85 -4.82 -4.23
C GLY A 336 -7.25 -3.78 -5.27
N GLU A 337 -7.11 -4.13 -6.55
CA GLU A 337 -7.51 -3.25 -7.64
C GLU A 337 -9.02 -3.25 -7.89
N PHE A 338 -9.71 -4.36 -7.62
CA PHE A 338 -11.18 -4.53 -7.72
C PHE A 338 -11.64 -5.74 -6.91
N GLY A 339 -12.95 -5.97 -6.86
CA GLY A 339 -13.56 -7.19 -6.34
C GLY A 339 -13.80 -8.24 -7.42
N ARG A 340 -14.70 -9.18 -7.15
CA ARG A 340 -15.01 -10.29 -8.05
C ARG A 340 -16.51 -10.37 -8.35
N THR A 341 -16.84 -10.93 -9.53
CA THR A 341 -18.24 -11.08 -9.97
C THR A 341 -19.07 -11.82 -8.93
N PRO A 342 -20.34 -11.40 -8.73
CA PRO A 342 -21.28 -12.17 -7.89
C PRO A 342 -21.45 -13.59 -8.39
N LYS A 343 -21.56 -13.77 -9.69
CA LYS A 343 -21.76 -15.09 -10.30
C LYS A 343 -20.46 -15.87 -10.36
N ILE A 344 -20.49 -17.10 -9.83
CA ILE A 344 -19.42 -18.08 -9.98
C ILE A 344 -19.44 -18.58 -11.42
N ASN A 345 -18.27 -18.58 -12.08
CA ASN A 345 -18.14 -19.03 -13.45
C ASN A 345 -18.02 -20.57 -13.56
N LYS A 346 -18.00 -21.09 -14.79
CA LYS A 346 -17.93 -22.55 -15.07
C LYS A 346 -16.64 -23.22 -14.60
N SER A 347 -15.60 -22.45 -14.30
CA SER A 347 -14.30 -22.92 -13.81
C SER A 347 -14.17 -22.86 -12.29
N ALA A 348 -15.29 -22.75 -11.56
CA ALA A 348 -15.34 -22.57 -10.10
C ALA A 348 -14.48 -21.38 -9.64
N GLY A 349 -14.55 -20.28 -10.38
CA GLY A 349 -13.89 -19.01 -10.09
C GLY A 349 -14.84 -17.84 -10.24
N ARG A 350 -14.30 -16.63 -10.09
CA ARG A 350 -15.03 -15.38 -10.31
C ARG A 350 -14.19 -14.47 -11.19
N ASP A 351 -14.87 -13.71 -12.05
CA ASP A 351 -14.23 -12.76 -12.96
C ASP A 351 -14.08 -11.37 -12.34
N HIS A 352 -13.47 -10.44 -13.06
CA HIS A 352 -13.21 -9.09 -12.56
C HIS A 352 -14.50 -8.29 -12.32
N TRP A 353 -14.54 -7.52 -11.22
CA TRP A 353 -15.71 -6.74 -10.87
C TRP A 353 -15.34 -5.50 -10.05
N GLY A 354 -15.33 -4.32 -10.70
CA GLY A 354 -14.99 -3.07 -10.05
C GLY A 354 -16.11 -2.46 -9.21
N PHE A 355 -17.36 -2.83 -9.46
CA PHE A 355 -18.53 -2.17 -8.88
C PHE A 355 -18.76 -2.45 -7.39
N CYS A 356 -18.04 -3.40 -6.80
CA CYS A 356 -18.03 -3.67 -5.37
C CYS A 356 -16.78 -4.41 -4.94
N GLN A 357 -16.10 -3.92 -3.91
CA GLN A 357 -14.99 -4.60 -3.26
C GLN A 357 -14.92 -4.23 -1.77
N SER A 358 -14.25 -5.07 -0.98
CA SER A 358 -13.98 -4.78 0.43
C SER A 358 -12.56 -4.24 0.61
N VAL A 359 -12.41 -3.24 1.48
CA VAL A 359 -11.14 -2.65 1.90
C VAL A 359 -11.08 -2.67 3.43
N LEU A 360 -9.91 -2.96 4.02
CA LEU A 360 -9.72 -2.79 5.46
C LEU A 360 -8.83 -1.59 5.73
N MET A 361 -9.16 -0.89 6.81
CA MET A 361 -8.32 0.17 7.36
C MET A 361 -8.14 -0.03 8.87
N ALA A 362 -6.93 0.22 9.37
CA ALA A 362 -6.62 0.09 10.81
C ALA A 362 -5.59 1.13 11.24
N GLY A 363 -5.56 1.43 12.53
CA GLY A 363 -4.59 2.35 13.13
C GLY A 363 -4.83 3.82 12.81
N ALA A 364 -3.94 4.69 13.25
CA ALA A 364 -3.99 6.15 13.01
C ALA A 364 -5.36 6.78 13.31
N GLY A 365 -6.02 6.33 14.37
CA GLY A 365 -7.33 6.84 14.79
C GLY A 365 -8.54 6.29 14.04
N VAL A 366 -8.36 5.32 13.15
CA VAL A 366 -9.47 4.56 12.55
C VAL A 366 -10.19 3.80 13.67
N ARG A 367 -11.51 3.99 13.78
CA ARG A 367 -12.33 3.27 14.75
C ARG A 367 -12.47 1.81 14.34
N GLY A 368 -11.84 0.91 15.10
CA GLY A 368 -11.99 -0.52 14.91
C GLY A 368 -13.40 -1.01 15.25
N GLY A 369 -13.75 -2.20 14.78
CA GLY A 369 -15.04 -2.83 15.03
C GLY A 369 -16.18 -2.33 14.16
N GLN A 370 -15.96 -1.38 13.26
CA GLN A 370 -17.03 -0.88 12.40
C GLN A 370 -17.00 -1.49 10.99
N VAL A 371 -18.19 -1.61 10.42
CA VAL A 371 -18.41 -1.85 9.01
C VAL A 371 -18.97 -0.57 8.40
N TYR A 372 -18.24 0.02 7.45
CA TYR A 372 -18.62 1.25 6.76
C TYR A 372 -19.23 0.92 5.40
N GLY A 373 -20.42 1.44 5.17
CA GLY A 373 -21.18 1.17 3.96
C GLY A 373 -21.66 -0.28 3.85
N SER A 374 -22.46 -0.53 2.86
CA SER A 374 -22.99 -1.86 2.55
C SER A 374 -23.01 -2.11 1.05
N SER A 375 -22.96 -3.37 0.66
CA SER A 375 -23.29 -3.85 -0.68
C SER A 375 -24.73 -4.37 -0.72
N ASP A 376 -25.23 -4.58 -1.94
CA ASP A 376 -26.53 -5.21 -2.17
C ASP A 376 -26.56 -6.69 -1.73
N ALA A 377 -27.73 -7.33 -1.86
CA ALA A 377 -27.96 -8.71 -1.44
C ALA A 377 -27.05 -9.74 -2.13
N SER A 378 -26.46 -9.37 -3.24
CA SER A 378 -25.54 -10.21 -4.02
C SER A 378 -24.08 -9.75 -3.97
N ALA A 379 -23.74 -8.73 -3.20
CA ALA A 379 -22.45 -8.05 -3.18
C ALA A 379 -21.96 -7.65 -4.59
N ALA A 380 -22.92 -7.30 -5.46
CA ALA A 380 -22.65 -6.85 -6.82
C ALA A 380 -22.32 -5.35 -6.86
N TYR A 381 -23.09 -4.55 -6.13
CA TYR A 381 -22.99 -3.10 -6.15
C TYR A 381 -22.96 -2.52 -4.73
N ALA A 382 -22.26 -1.40 -4.59
CA ALA A 382 -22.37 -0.61 -3.37
C ALA A 382 -23.81 -0.11 -3.21
N ALA A 383 -24.47 -0.41 -2.07
CA ALA A 383 -25.84 -0.02 -1.77
C ALA A 383 -25.91 1.25 -0.91
N GLU A 384 -25.03 1.37 0.08
CA GLU A 384 -24.96 2.51 0.98
C GLU A 384 -23.55 3.04 1.12
N LEU A 385 -23.41 4.36 1.26
CA LEU A 385 -22.15 5.04 1.49
C LEU A 385 -21.03 4.59 0.52
N PRO A 386 -21.23 4.72 -0.80
CA PRO A 386 -20.23 4.32 -1.77
C PRO A 386 -18.91 5.10 -1.57
N VAL A 387 -17.79 4.41 -1.71
CA VAL A 387 -16.45 4.97 -1.55
C VAL A 387 -15.68 4.75 -2.84
N SER A 388 -15.20 5.81 -3.46
CA SER A 388 -14.36 5.73 -4.66
C SER A 388 -12.87 5.53 -4.29
N PRO A 389 -12.01 5.11 -5.23
CA PRO A 389 -10.57 5.14 -5.04
C PRO A 389 -10.02 6.52 -4.72
N ASP A 390 -10.63 7.58 -5.28
CA ASP A 390 -10.32 8.98 -4.98
C ASP A 390 -10.60 9.30 -3.50
N ASP A 391 -11.73 8.81 -2.94
CA ASP A 391 -12.07 9.00 -1.53
C ASP A 391 -11.13 8.24 -0.60
N LEU A 392 -10.68 7.04 -1.00
CA LEU A 392 -9.63 6.31 -0.29
C LEU A 392 -8.31 7.08 -0.28
N ALA A 393 -7.92 7.66 -1.43
CA ALA A 393 -6.75 8.51 -1.54
C ALA A 393 -6.85 9.74 -0.61
N ALA A 394 -7.99 10.43 -0.66
CA ALA A 394 -8.28 11.56 0.23
C ALA A 394 -8.20 11.16 1.71
N THR A 395 -8.69 9.96 2.05
CA THR A 395 -8.64 9.43 3.42
C THR A 395 -7.20 9.17 3.88
N VAL A 396 -6.36 8.59 3.03
CA VAL A 396 -4.93 8.38 3.31
C VAL A 396 -4.22 9.72 3.53
N PHE A 397 -4.41 10.70 2.63
CA PHE A 397 -3.81 12.03 2.77
C PHE A 397 -4.29 12.75 4.03
N HIS A 398 -5.58 12.65 4.35
CA HIS A 398 -6.14 13.22 5.58
C HIS A 398 -5.49 12.62 6.83
N CYS A 399 -5.31 11.30 6.90
CA CYS A 399 -4.62 10.64 8.02
C CYS A 399 -3.18 11.12 8.17
N LEU A 400 -2.47 11.30 7.06
CA LEU A 400 -1.09 11.80 7.02
C LEU A 400 -0.98 13.31 7.30
N GLY A 401 -2.10 14.00 7.52
CA GLY A 401 -2.13 15.45 7.76
C GLY A 401 -1.81 16.29 6.53
N ILE A 402 -1.92 15.71 5.34
CA ILE A 402 -1.70 16.41 4.08
C ILE A 402 -3.02 17.08 3.68
N ARG A 403 -2.95 18.38 3.42
CA ARG A 403 -4.11 19.15 2.98
C ARG A 403 -4.54 18.74 1.59
N LEU A 404 -5.83 18.50 1.41
CA LEU A 404 -6.38 18.01 0.13
C LEU A 404 -6.47 19.09 -0.97
N ASP A 405 -6.38 20.38 -0.59
CA ASP A 405 -6.33 21.51 -1.52
C ASP A 405 -4.92 21.76 -2.10
N GLN A 406 -3.95 20.92 -1.76
CA GLN A 406 -2.61 20.97 -2.34
C GLN A 406 -2.64 20.64 -3.82
N GLN A 407 -1.68 21.21 -4.53
CA GLN A 407 -1.46 20.96 -5.96
C GLN A 407 -0.09 20.32 -6.18
N LEU A 408 -0.04 19.44 -7.14
CA LEU A 408 1.18 18.91 -7.72
C LEU A 408 1.48 19.68 -9.01
N THR A 409 2.75 19.75 -9.39
CA THR A 409 3.14 20.41 -10.63
C THR A 409 3.72 19.35 -11.56
N ASP A 410 3.18 19.23 -12.76
CA ASP A 410 3.67 18.30 -13.76
C ASP A 410 4.95 18.81 -14.45
N ALA A 411 5.50 18.01 -15.37
CA ALA A 411 6.74 18.33 -16.08
C ALA A 411 6.63 19.59 -16.95
N GLN A 412 5.41 20.00 -17.32
CA GLN A 412 5.12 21.20 -18.10
C GLN A 412 4.83 22.43 -17.22
N GLY A 413 4.92 22.30 -15.89
CA GLY A 413 4.66 23.37 -14.94
C GLY A 413 3.16 23.61 -14.67
N ARG A 414 2.26 22.72 -15.11
CA ARG A 414 0.82 22.85 -14.89
C ARG A 414 0.44 22.38 -13.50
N PRO A 415 -0.37 23.16 -12.76
CA PRO A 415 -0.88 22.73 -11.46
C PRO A 415 -1.98 21.68 -11.64
N LEU A 416 -1.83 20.53 -10.97
CA LEU A 416 -2.80 19.45 -10.92
C LEU A 416 -3.26 19.23 -9.48
N PRO A 417 -4.56 18.94 -9.22
CA PRO A 417 -5.02 18.68 -7.89
C PRO A 417 -4.34 17.42 -7.32
N LEU A 418 -3.95 17.46 -6.05
CA LEU A 418 -3.42 16.29 -5.34
C LEU A 418 -4.45 15.16 -5.31
N CYS A 419 -5.72 15.51 -5.12
CA CYS A 419 -6.80 14.58 -4.92
C CYS A 419 -8.14 15.26 -5.27
N THR A 420 -9.07 14.51 -5.84
CA THR A 420 -10.42 14.96 -6.18
C THR A 420 -11.49 14.37 -5.25
N GLY A 421 -11.14 13.34 -4.47
CA GLY A 421 -12.03 12.65 -3.54
C GLY A 421 -12.27 13.40 -2.23
N LYS A 422 -13.15 12.82 -1.42
CA LYS A 422 -13.50 13.29 -0.08
C LYS A 422 -13.07 12.27 0.96
N PRO A 423 -12.45 12.67 2.08
CA PRO A 423 -12.04 11.72 3.10
C PRO A 423 -13.25 11.07 3.77
N VAL A 424 -13.19 9.79 4.01
CA VAL A 424 -14.23 8.99 4.67
C VAL A 424 -14.17 9.26 6.18
N LEU A 425 -14.65 10.44 6.59
CA LEU A 425 -14.57 10.88 7.99
C LEU A 425 -15.35 9.99 8.97
N GLY A 426 -16.33 9.24 8.48
CA GLY A 426 -17.06 8.26 9.26
C GLY A 426 -16.21 7.13 9.85
N LEU A 427 -14.96 6.99 9.41
CA LEU A 427 -14.02 6.01 9.96
C LEU A 427 -13.33 6.45 11.26
N PHE A 428 -13.43 7.73 11.64
CA PHE A 428 -12.67 8.33 12.75
C PHE A 428 -13.52 8.82 13.92
#